data_edeb9dd5390e347f0212eaec184d853a
#
_entry.id   edeb9dd5390e347f0212eaec184d853a
#
_cell.length_a   1.000
_cell.length_b   1.000
_cell.length_c   1.000
_cell.angle_alpha   90.00
_cell.angle_beta   90.00
_cell.angle_gamma   90.00
#
_symmetry.space_group_name_H-M   'P 1'
#
loop_
_entity.id
_entity.type
_entity.pdbx_description
1 polymer ?
#
loop_
_entity_poly.entity_id
_entity_poly.type
_entity_poly.pdbx_seq_one_letter_code
_entity_poly.pdbx_strand_id
1 'polypeptide(L)'
;MKVYLAGPLFSSAERSWNEKLAVLLEGLGVEVFLPQTQEPQERNARAVFQKDRDGIDRSDVVVAIMDGPDPDSGTCWECGYAYGKKPIVLVRTDFRRGGRPGLGPYNAMLTESATVHIELPFASVEETATAIHRALTSIKSPAPR
;
A
#
# COMPACT_ATOMS: atom_id res chain seq x y z
N MET A 1 5.29 -3.97 14.01
CA MET A 1 4.12 -3.68 13.16
C MET A 1 4.34 -4.39 11.84
N LYS A 2 3.35 -5.12 11.39
CA LYS A 2 3.38 -5.84 10.13
C LYS A 2 2.55 -5.12 9.09
N VAL A 3 3.12 -4.85 7.93
CA VAL A 3 2.52 -4.14 6.81
C VAL A 3 2.25 -5.10 5.66
N TYR A 4 1.06 -5.05 5.08
CA TYR A 4 0.79 -5.59 3.75
C TYR A 4 1.10 -4.49 2.73
N LEU A 5 2.08 -4.72 1.86
CA LEU A 5 2.47 -3.75 0.83
C LEU A 5 1.74 -4.08 -0.47
N ALA A 6 0.59 -3.43 -0.67
CA ALA A 6 -0.22 -3.52 -1.87
C ALA A 6 0.34 -2.61 -2.98
N GLY A 7 0.23 -3.03 -4.22
CA GLY A 7 0.63 -2.21 -5.36
C GLY A 7 0.75 -3.02 -6.64
N PRO A 8 0.86 -2.34 -7.79
CA PRO A 8 1.08 -3.01 -9.06
C PRO A 8 2.42 -3.75 -9.05
N LEU A 9 2.44 -4.94 -9.66
CA LEU A 9 3.59 -5.85 -9.69
C LEU A 9 3.76 -6.53 -11.06
N PHE A 10 3.27 -5.87 -12.11
CA PHE A 10 3.13 -6.44 -13.45
C PHE A 10 4.32 -6.15 -14.37
N SER A 11 5.14 -5.15 -14.02
CA SER A 11 6.36 -4.82 -14.74
C SER A 11 7.61 -5.01 -13.89
N SER A 12 8.76 -5.14 -14.53
CA SER A 12 10.05 -5.19 -13.82
C SER A 12 10.33 -3.92 -13.01
N ALA A 13 9.88 -2.78 -13.50
CA ALA A 13 10.03 -1.50 -12.81
C ALA A 13 9.22 -1.48 -11.50
N GLU A 14 7.95 -1.86 -11.55
CA GLU A 14 7.09 -1.94 -10.37
C GLU A 14 7.64 -2.94 -9.35
N ARG A 15 8.00 -4.14 -9.80
CA ARG A 15 8.56 -5.17 -8.92
C ARG A 15 9.86 -4.73 -8.25
N SER A 16 10.77 -4.11 -9.01
CA SER A 16 12.02 -3.59 -8.45
C SER A 16 11.80 -2.46 -7.44
N TRP A 17 10.85 -1.56 -7.71
CA TRP A 17 10.44 -0.51 -6.77
C TRP A 17 9.89 -1.11 -5.48
N ASN A 18 8.95 -2.04 -5.58
CA ASN A 18 8.31 -2.68 -4.44
C ASN A 18 9.33 -3.41 -3.55
N GLU A 19 10.28 -4.13 -4.15
CA GLU A 19 11.35 -4.84 -3.42
C GLU A 19 12.25 -3.87 -2.66
N LYS A 20 12.70 -2.80 -3.30
CA LYS A 20 13.52 -1.77 -2.64
C LYS A 20 12.79 -1.10 -1.49
N LEU A 21 11.52 -0.77 -1.71
CA LEU A 21 10.68 -0.17 -0.68
C LEU A 21 10.50 -1.10 0.52
N ALA A 22 10.25 -2.39 0.29
CA ALA A 22 10.13 -3.38 1.34
C ALA A 22 11.42 -3.49 2.17
N VAL A 23 12.58 -3.61 1.51
CA VAL A 23 13.90 -3.66 2.19
C VAL A 23 14.15 -2.43 3.05
N LEU A 24 13.81 -1.22 2.55
CA LEU A 24 13.98 0.01 3.31
C LEU A 24 13.06 0.07 4.54
N LEU A 25 11.80 -0.36 4.40
CA LEU A 25 10.86 -0.43 5.52
C LEU A 25 11.31 -1.45 6.57
N GLU A 26 11.81 -2.61 6.13
CA GLU A 26 12.38 -3.63 7.03
C GLU A 26 13.59 -3.10 7.79
N GLY A 27 14.46 -2.33 7.12
CA GLY A 27 15.56 -1.62 7.75
C GLY A 27 15.14 -0.59 8.81
N LEU A 28 13.91 -0.10 8.74
CA LEU A 28 13.28 0.80 9.71
C LEU A 28 12.48 0.04 10.80
N GLY A 29 12.60 -1.29 10.87
CA GLY A 29 11.94 -2.13 11.87
C GLY A 29 10.48 -2.46 11.60
N VAL A 30 10.03 -2.35 10.34
CA VAL A 30 8.70 -2.74 9.89
C VAL A 30 8.77 -4.15 9.30
N GLU A 31 7.89 -5.05 9.70
CA GLU A 31 7.74 -6.35 9.03
C GLU A 31 6.87 -6.16 7.78
N VAL A 32 7.35 -6.59 6.62
CA VAL A 32 6.64 -6.38 5.34
C VAL A 32 6.18 -7.71 4.73
N PHE A 33 4.88 -7.83 4.50
CA PHE A 33 4.34 -8.83 3.59
C PHE A 33 4.29 -8.22 2.18
N LEU A 34 5.17 -8.69 1.29
CA LEU A 34 5.24 -8.27 -0.10
C LEU A 34 4.67 -9.39 -1.00
N PRO A 35 3.50 -9.21 -1.62
CA PRO A 35 2.83 -10.27 -2.38
C PRO A 35 3.69 -10.95 -3.44
N GLN A 36 4.50 -10.18 -4.16
CA GLN A 36 5.33 -10.68 -5.26
C GLN A 36 6.46 -11.63 -4.82
N THR A 37 6.85 -11.62 -3.54
CA THR A 37 7.89 -12.50 -3.00
C THR A 37 7.32 -13.74 -2.32
N GLN A 38 6.00 -13.81 -2.18
CA GLN A 38 5.31 -14.93 -1.55
C GLN A 38 4.83 -15.92 -2.63
N GLU A 39 5.39 -17.11 -2.64
CA GLU A 39 4.94 -18.16 -3.54
C GLU A 39 3.61 -18.75 -3.06
N PRO A 40 2.58 -18.82 -3.91
CA PRO A 40 1.35 -19.53 -3.59
C PRO A 40 1.60 -21.04 -3.61
N GLN A 41 0.80 -21.82 -2.85
CA GLN A 41 0.89 -23.28 -2.83
C GLN A 41 0.69 -23.90 -4.23
N GLU A 42 -0.15 -23.27 -5.05
CA GLU A 42 -0.41 -23.62 -6.44
C GLU A 42 -0.41 -22.40 -7.32
N ARG A 43 -0.01 -22.54 -8.59
CA ARG A 43 0.00 -21.44 -9.57
C ARG A 43 -1.37 -21.27 -10.24
N ASN A 44 -2.37 -20.92 -9.45
CA ASN A 44 -3.71 -20.62 -9.95
C ASN A 44 -4.29 -19.39 -9.24
N ALA A 45 -5.32 -18.79 -9.84
CA ALA A 45 -5.92 -17.55 -9.34
C ALA A 45 -6.47 -17.68 -7.92
N ARG A 46 -7.04 -18.84 -7.56
CA ARG A 46 -7.60 -19.08 -6.23
C ARG A 46 -6.50 -19.08 -5.15
N ALA A 47 -5.38 -19.75 -5.41
CA ALA A 47 -4.27 -19.82 -4.47
C ALA A 47 -3.59 -18.45 -4.28
N VAL A 48 -3.42 -17.68 -5.37
CA VAL A 48 -2.94 -16.30 -5.30
C VAL A 48 -3.88 -15.45 -4.44
N PHE A 49 -5.18 -15.47 -4.74
CA PHE A 49 -6.19 -14.74 -3.99
C PHE A 49 -6.19 -15.10 -2.48
N GLN A 50 -6.14 -16.39 -2.15
CA GLN A 50 -6.11 -16.84 -0.76
C GLN A 50 -4.85 -16.36 -0.03
N LYS A 51 -3.69 -16.48 -0.67
CA LYS A 51 -2.40 -16.03 -0.14
C LYS A 51 -2.42 -14.54 0.19
N ASP A 52 -2.90 -13.71 -0.75
CA ASP A 52 -2.91 -12.26 -0.59
C ASP A 52 -3.94 -11.82 0.46
N ARG A 53 -5.14 -12.38 0.42
CA ARG A 53 -6.15 -12.16 1.46
C ARG A 53 -5.63 -12.53 2.86
N ASP A 54 -5.01 -13.69 3.02
CA ASP A 54 -4.45 -14.14 4.30
C ASP A 54 -3.25 -13.26 4.72
N GLY A 55 -2.50 -12.70 3.76
CA GLY A 55 -1.47 -11.70 4.00
C GLY A 55 -2.04 -10.42 4.58
N ILE A 56 -3.14 -9.92 4.00
CA ILE A 56 -3.87 -8.77 4.53
C ILE A 56 -4.37 -9.07 5.95
N ASP A 57 -5.04 -10.19 6.16
CA ASP A 57 -5.63 -10.54 7.46
C ASP A 57 -4.58 -10.60 8.58
N ARG A 58 -3.37 -11.07 8.29
CA ARG A 58 -2.25 -11.18 9.24
C ARG A 58 -1.43 -9.90 9.41
N SER A 59 -1.72 -8.85 8.66
CA SER A 59 -1.04 -7.57 8.75
C SER A 59 -1.79 -6.60 9.65
N ASP A 60 -1.09 -5.65 10.24
CA ASP A 60 -1.66 -4.60 11.09
C ASP A 60 -2.20 -3.42 10.27
N VAL A 61 -1.57 -3.14 9.13
CA VAL A 61 -1.83 -1.99 8.26
C VAL A 61 -1.68 -2.42 6.80
N VAL A 62 -2.49 -1.85 5.92
CA VAL A 62 -2.27 -1.90 4.47
C VAL A 62 -1.61 -0.60 4.02
N VAL A 63 -0.46 -0.72 3.37
CA VAL A 63 0.18 0.38 2.64
C VAL A 63 0.01 0.11 1.15
N ALA A 64 -0.64 0.99 0.43
CA ALA A 64 -1.02 0.77 -0.96
C ALA A 64 -0.40 1.82 -1.88
N ILE A 65 0.37 1.36 -2.86
CA ILE A 65 0.97 2.20 -3.91
C ILE A 65 -0.08 2.45 -4.99
N MET A 66 -0.43 3.73 -5.16
CA MET A 66 -1.50 4.21 -6.02
C MET A 66 -1.00 4.80 -7.33
N ASP A 67 0.24 4.52 -7.72
CA ASP A 67 0.84 5.06 -8.93
C ASP A 67 0.21 4.45 -10.19
N GLY A 68 0.25 5.22 -11.27
CA GLY A 68 -0.37 4.88 -12.53
C GLY A 68 -1.47 5.87 -12.93
N PRO A 69 -1.99 5.80 -14.17
CA PRO A 69 -3.11 6.64 -14.63
C PRO A 69 -4.35 6.48 -13.76
N ASP A 70 -4.67 5.22 -13.43
CA ASP A 70 -5.62 4.80 -12.40
C ASP A 70 -4.92 3.82 -11.45
N PRO A 71 -5.27 3.80 -10.16
CA PRO A 71 -4.79 2.77 -9.26
C PRO A 71 -5.14 1.36 -9.75
N ASP A 72 -4.22 0.42 -9.56
CA ASP A 72 -4.43 -0.97 -9.95
C ASP A 72 -5.68 -1.56 -9.30
N SER A 73 -6.48 -2.30 -10.08
CA SER A 73 -7.76 -2.84 -9.62
C SER A 73 -7.64 -3.86 -8.49
N GLY A 74 -6.56 -4.66 -8.48
CA GLY A 74 -6.26 -5.59 -7.39
C GLY A 74 -5.93 -4.84 -6.10
N THR A 75 -5.10 -3.82 -6.20
CA THR A 75 -4.75 -2.92 -5.09
C THR A 75 -5.98 -2.20 -4.53
N CYS A 76 -6.90 -1.74 -5.40
CA CYS A 76 -8.17 -1.15 -4.98
C CYS A 76 -9.03 -2.16 -4.21
N TRP A 77 -9.12 -3.40 -4.68
CA TRP A 77 -9.86 -4.45 -4.00
C TRP A 77 -9.29 -4.75 -2.61
N GLU A 78 -7.96 -4.81 -2.50
CA GLU A 78 -7.24 -5.04 -1.24
C GLU A 78 -7.51 -3.92 -0.22
N CYS A 79 -7.54 -2.66 -0.65
CA CYS A 79 -7.96 -1.53 0.18
C CYS A 79 -9.40 -1.68 0.65
N GLY A 80 -10.33 -2.01 -0.25
CA GLY A 80 -11.74 -2.25 0.08
C GLY A 80 -11.92 -3.40 1.08
N TYR A 81 -11.16 -4.48 0.92
CA TYR A 81 -11.19 -5.61 1.85
C TYR A 81 -10.68 -5.24 3.25
N ALA A 82 -9.67 -4.39 3.32
CA ALA A 82 -9.07 -3.92 4.57
C ALA A 82 -9.94 -2.87 5.29
N TYR A 83 -10.78 -2.13 4.56
CA TYR A 83 -11.58 -1.05 5.11
C TYR A 83 -12.46 -1.50 6.29
N GLY A 84 -12.47 -0.72 7.35
CA GLY A 84 -13.20 -1.03 8.59
C GLY A 84 -12.56 -2.09 9.48
N LYS A 85 -11.49 -2.76 9.02
CA LYS A 85 -10.78 -3.79 9.77
C LYS A 85 -9.41 -3.31 10.25
N LYS A 86 -8.73 -2.49 9.45
CA LYS A 86 -7.39 -1.98 9.75
C LYS A 86 -7.10 -0.66 9.04
N PRO A 87 -6.11 0.10 9.52
CA PRO A 87 -5.69 1.33 8.86
C PRO A 87 -5.20 1.08 7.43
N ILE A 88 -5.42 2.07 6.57
CA ILE A 88 -5.00 2.08 5.17
C ILE A 88 -4.19 3.34 4.92
N VAL A 89 -2.97 3.18 4.43
CA VAL A 89 -2.08 4.28 4.00
C VAL A 89 -1.99 4.24 2.49
N LEU A 90 -2.54 5.25 1.82
CA LEU A 90 -2.43 5.40 0.36
C LEU A 90 -1.20 6.24 0.05
N VAL A 91 -0.37 5.74 -0.87
CA VAL A 91 0.90 6.37 -1.26
C VAL A 91 0.89 6.62 -2.76
N ARG A 92 1.20 7.85 -3.16
CA ARG A 92 1.33 8.22 -4.56
C ARG A 92 2.60 9.01 -4.79
N THR A 93 3.44 8.53 -5.68
CA THR A 93 4.63 9.23 -6.19
C THR A 93 4.46 9.72 -7.63
N ASP A 94 3.39 9.30 -8.28
CA ASP A 94 3.00 9.76 -9.61
C ASP A 94 2.43 11.19 -9.53
N PHE A 95 2.89 12.09 -10.41
CA PHE A 95 2.42 13.48 -10.44
C PHE A 95 1.02 13.65 -11.03
N ARG A 96 0.51 12.66 -11.75
CA ARG A 96 -0.83 12.71 -12.33
C ARG A 96 -1.89 12.58 -11.22
N ARG A 97 -2.95 13.35 -11.32
CA ARG A 97 -4.08 13.28 -10.39
C ARG A 97 -5.28 12.65 -11.08
N GLY A 98 -5.78 11.55 -10.52
CA GLY A 98 -6.95 10.85 -11.06
C GLY A 98 -8.29 11.29 -10.48
N GLY A 99 -8.28 12.10 -9.43
CA GLY A 99 -9.50 12.56 -8.75
C GLY A 99 -10.19 13.73 -9.44
N ARG A 100 -11.49 13.90 -9.17
CA ARG A 100 -12.22 15.12 -9.58
C ARG A 100 -11.91 16.28 -8.63
N PRO A 101 -11.87 17.52 -9.10
CA PRO A 101 -11.70 18.70 -8.25
C PRO A 101 -12.73 18.67 -7.10
N GLY A 102 -12.27 18.79 -5.84
CA GLY A 102 -13.11 18.80 -4.66
C GLY A 102 -13.52 17.42 -4.11
N LEU A 103 -13.16 16.31 -4.79
CA LEU A 103 -13.49 14.95 -4.34
C LEU A 103 -12.27 14.13 -3.91
N GLY A 104 -11.10 14.77 -3.82
CA GLY A 104 -9.85 14.13 -3.39
C GLY A 104 -9.00 13.60 -4.53
N PRO A 105 -7.84 12.97 -4.22
CA PRO A 105 -6.84 12.55 -5.21
C PRO A 105 -7.25 11.32 -6.04
N TYR A 106 -8.25 10.58 -5.58
CA TYR A 106 -8.74 9.34 -6.21
C TYR A 106 -10.27 9.33 -6.33
N ASN A 107 -10.82 8.22 -6.79
CA ASN A 107 -12.22 7.92 -6.61
C ASN A 107 -12.61 8.07 -5.14
N ALA A 108 -13.81 8.58 -4.84
CA ALA A 108 -14.27 8.86 -3.48
C ALA A 108 -14.17 7.64 -2.55
N MET A 109 -14.42 6.43 -3.07
CA MET A 109 -14.33 5.20 -2.26
C MET A 109 -12.91 4.94 -1.76
N LEU A 110 -11.90 5.20 -2.56
CA LEU A 110 -10.48 5.10 -2.15
C LEU A 110 -10.09 6.28 -1.26
N THR A 111 -10.47 7.49 -1.64
CA THR A 111 -10.15 8.69 -0.87
C THR A 111 -10.65 8.59 0.56
N GLU A 112 -11.90 8.23 0.75
CA GLU A 112 -12.54 8.16 2.07
C GLU A 112 -12.19 6.88 2.87
N SER A 113 -11.69 5.84 2.21
CA SER A 113 -11.24 4.62 2.90
C SER A 113 -9.88 4.76 3.58
N ALA A 114 -9.11 5.77 3.21
CA ALA A 114 -7.75 5.95 3.70
C ALA A 114 -7.72 6.53 5.13
N THR A 115 -6.83 5.97 5.95
CA THR A 115 -6.46 6.55 7.24
C THR A 115 -5.45 7.68 7.06
N VAL A 116 -4.52 7.51 6.11
CA VAL A 116 -3.48 8.49 5.78
C VAL A 116 -3.28 8.53 4.26
N HIS A 117 -3.16 9.75 3.73
CA HIS A 117 -2.74 10.01 2.36
C HIS A 117 -1.29 10.52 2.36
N ILE A 118 -0.45 9.93 1.52
CA ILE A 118 0.91 10.36 1.23
C ILE A 118 1.00 10.68 -0.24
N GLU A 119 1.14 11.97 -0.58
CA GLU A 119 1.33 12.44 -1.95
C GLU A 119 2.72 13.09 -2.06
N LEU A 120 3.63 12.43 -2.76
CA LEU A 120 5.02 12.84 -2.92
C LEU A 120 5.45 12.71 -4.39
N PRO A 121 4.96 13.59 -5.29
CA PRO A 121 5.31 13.51 -6.70
C PRO A 121 6.82 13.47 -6.93
N PHE A 122 7.27 12.50 -7.73
CA PHE A 122 8.68 12.24 -8.06
C PHE A 122 9.59 11.87 -6.87
N ALA A 123 9.04 11.51 -5.71
CA ALA A 123 9.85 11.08 -4.58
C ALA A 123 10.68 9.84 -4.92
N SER A 124 11.86 9.78 -4.35
CA SER A 124 12.69 8.56 -4.37
C SER A 124 12.06 7.46 -3.51
N VAL A 125 12.54 6.24 -3.65
CA VAL A 125 12.08 5.13 -2.81
C VAL A 125 12.45 5.33 -1.34
N GLU A 126 13.57 5.99 -1.05
CA GLU A 126 14.05 6.33 0.29
C GLU A 126 13.16 7.39 0.96
N GLU A 127 12.81 8.44 0.23
CA GLU A 127 11.88 9.48 0.70
C GLU A 127 10.50 8.87 0.97
N THR A 128 10.04 7.98 0.09
CA THR A 128 8.78 7.28 0.22
C THR A 128 8.77 6.37 1.46
N ALA A 129 9.83 5.57 1.66
CA ALA A 129 9.97 4.73 2.86
C ALA A 129 9.94 5.55 4.16
N THR A 130 10.63 6.69 4.17
CA THR A 130 10.66 7.61 5.31
C THR A 130 9.26 8.16 5.62
N ALA A 131 8.52 8.58 4.61
CA ALA A 131 7.17 9.10 4.77
C ALA A 131 6.19 8.02 5.27
N ILE A 132 6.26 6.82 4.72
CA ILE A 132 5.47 5.67 5.19
C ILE A 132 5.79 5.38 6.65
N HIS A 133 7.07 5.29 7.03
CA HIS A 133 7.46 5.00 8.40
C HIS A 133 6.93 6.05 9.40
N ARG A 134 6.94 7.33 9.05
CA ARG A 134 6.32 8.40 9.86
C ARG A 134 4.82 8.19 10.03
N ALA A 135 4.11 7.87 8.96
CA ALA A 135 2.67 7.59 9.01
C ALA A 135 2.37 6.38 9.90
N LEU A 136 3.13 5.29 9.77
CA LEU A 136 2.98 4.11 10.61
C LEU A 136 3.22 4.41 12.10
N THR A 137 4.19 5.26 12.40
CA THR A 137 4.46 5.69 13.79
C THR A 137 3.29 6.49 14.36
N SER A 138 2.69 7.39 13.57
CA SER A 138 1.53 8.19 14.01
C SER A 138 0.28 7.33 14.23
N ILE A 139 0.07 6.30 13.43
CA ILE A 139 -1.04 5.34 13.60
C ILE A 139 -0.87 4.53 14.90
N LYS A 140 0.36 4.16 15.24
CA LYS A 140 0.70 3.35 16.44
C LYS A 140 0.54 4.13 17.74
N SER A 141 0.69 5.45 17.68
CA SER A 141 0.54 6.37 18.82
C SER A 141 -0.52 7.42 18.48
N PRO A 142 -1.83 7.08 18.55
CA PRO A 142 -2.86 8.09 18.35
C PRO A 142 -2.70 9.19 19.39
N ALA A 143 -2.80 10.44 18.96
CA ALA A 143 -2.72 11.59 19.85
C ALA A 143 -3.72 11.42 21.02
N PRO A 144 -3.36 11.83 22.24
CA PRO A 144 -4.31 11.83 23.35
C PRO A 144 -5.51 12.69 22.97
N ARG A 145 -6.70 12.14 23.16
CA ARG A 145 -7.98 12.83 22.91
C ARG A 145 -8.18 14.00 23.85
#